data_abb1096cc730f267b0d8f09f033fbc40
#
_entry.id   abb1096cc730f267b0d8f09f033fbc40
#
_cell.length_a   1.000
_cell.length_b   1.000
_cell.length_c   1.000
_cell.angle_alpha   90.00
_cell.angle_beta   90.00
_cell.angle_gamma   90.00
#
_symmetry.space_group_name_H-M   'P 1'
#
loop_
_entity.id
_entity.type
_entity.pdbx_description
1 polymer ?
#
loop_
_entity_poly.entity_id
_entity_poly.type
_entity_poly.pdbx_seq_one_letter_code
_entity_poly.pdbx_strand_id
1 'polypeptide(L)'
;VFPYIKVEDLRLDLLPTIRQMAANSANGRHIWQKTDDMELLRSAGLFGTNHETGKHGLNLAAVLLLGRDDVIKDVAPAYETDALLRRINIDRYDDREIVCTNLVESYDLLMEFAQKHLPDPFYLENEQRISLRGVICREMVSNILIHREFSSSYPAKFVIENNRIYTENANRASWSGEITPENFEPNPKNPIIASFFRNIGLADKLGSGVRNIFKYAKYYQGGHPHFFEQDIFRTSVEFESETIKVADATINATISDADATINATISEEDLQMLRLIQAKPDITYTELSEQLNLHRATVARRIKSLAEKRVISRIGARKTGAWKINISL
;
A
#
# COMPACT_ATOMS: atom_id res chain seq x y z
N VAL A 1 -32.04 8.06 2.44
CA VAL A 1 -32.46 7.46 1.14
C VAL A 1 -32.58 8.55 0.10
N PHE A 2 -32.34 8.20 -1.16
CA PHE A 2 -32.39 9.08 -2.34
C PHE A 2 -33.58 8.65 -3.23
N PRO A 3 -34.77 9.27 -3.06
CA PRO A 3 -35.97 8.84 -3.80
C PRO A 3 -35.92 9.08 -5.31
N TYR A 4 -34.95 9.93 -5.76
CA TYR A 4 -34.74 10.25 -7.17
C TYR A 4 -33.74 9.30 -7.87
N ILE A 5 -32.94 8.54 -7.12
CA ILE A 5 -32.02 7.55 -7.67
C ILE A 5 -32.76 6.25 -7.90
N LYS A 6 -32.70 5.75 -9.12
CA LYS A 6 -33.35 4.52 -9.56
C LYS A 6 -32.37 3.36 -9.57
N VAL A 7 -32.90 2.14 -9.66
CA VAL A 7 -32.09 0.93 -9.73
C VAL A 7 -31.25 0.90 -11.02
N GLU A 8 -31.73 1.49 -12.10
CA GLU A 8 -31.03 1.62 -13.38
C GLU A 8 -29.81 2.58 -13.31
N ASP A 9 -29.69 3.37 -12.25
CA ASP A 9 -28.54 4.24 -11.97
C ASP A 9 -27.39 3.49 -11.31
N LEU A 10 -27.62 2.21 -10.98
CA LEU A 10 -26.61 1.31 -10.42
C LEU A 10 -25.95 0.47 -11.53
N ARG A 11 -24.75 -0.01 -11.25
CA ARG A 11 -23.98 -0.96 -12.03
C ARG A 11 -24.50 -2.39 -11.81
N LEU A 12 -25.70 -2.67 -12.35
CA LEU A 12 -26.33 -3.98 -12.25
C LEU A 12 -25.52 -5.09 -12.93
N ASP A 13 -24.69 -4.73 -13.88
CA ASP A 13 -23.73 -5.62 -14.55
C ASP A 13 -22.70 -6.24 -13.58
N LEU A 14 -22.47 -5.66 -12.40
CA LEU A 14 -21.63 -6.22 -11.36
C LEU A 14 -22.33 -7.32 -10.53
N LEU A 15 -23.67 -7.39 -10.53
CA LEU A 15 -24.40 -8.30 -9.66
C LEU A 15 -24.10 -9.79 -9.90
N PRO A 16 -23.89 -10.27 -11.14
CA PRO A 16 -23.46 -11.66 -11.36
C PRO A 16 -22.14 -11.99 -10.68
N THR A 17 -21.14 -11.10 -10.79
CA THR A 17 -19.84 -11.25 -10.14
C THR A 17 -19.98 -11.20 -8.62
N ILE A 18 -20.76 -10.27 -8.08
CA ILE A 18 -21.06 -10.14 -6.65
C ILE A 18 -21.70 -11.41 -6.09
N ARG A 19 -22.66 -12.00 -6.80
CA ARG A 19 -23.26 -13.29 -6.43
C ARG A 19 -22.23 -14.41 -6.37
N GLN A 20 -21.36 -14.46 -7.36
CA GLN A 20 -20.28 -15.46 -7.39
C GLN A 20 -19.29 -15.27 -6.24
N MET A 21 -18.89 -14.04 -5.95
CA MET A 21 -18.02 -13.71 -4.82
C MET A 21 -18.67 -14.11 -3.48
N ALA A 22 -19.94 -13.77 -3.30
CA ALA A 22 -20.70 -14.15 -2.10
C ALA A 22 -20.84 -15.68 -1.96
N ALA A 23 -21.05 -16.39 -3.07
CA ALA A 23 -21.06 -17.84 -3.08
C ALA A 23 -19.72 -18.43 -2.63
N ASN A 24 -18.62 -17.93 -3.17
CA ASN A 24 -17.26 -18.37 -2.83
C ASN A 24 -16.97 -18.13 -1.33
N SER A 25 -17.36 -16.97 -0.80
CA SER A 25 -17.19 -16.62 0.61
C SER A 25 -18.00 -17.53 1.56
N ALA A 26 -19.16 -18.03 1.14
CA ALA A 26 -20.06 -18.85 1.92
C ALA A 26 -20.04 -20.34 1.53
N ASN A 27 -18.97 -20.83 0.90
CA ASN A 27 -18.85 -22.23 0.43
C ASN A 27 -20.07 -22.69 -0.41
N GLY A 28 -20.51 -21.84 -1.33
CA GLY A 28 -21.63 -22.13 -2.24
C GLY A 28 -23.03 -22.01 -1.62
N ARG A 29 -23.17 -21.46 -0.41
CA ARG A 29 -24.46 -21.43 0.31
C ARG A 29 -25.02 -20.03 0.56
N HIS A 30 -24.55 -19.00 -0.18
CA HIS A 30 -25.04 -17.65 0.03
C HIS A 30 -26.43 -17.45 -0.59
N ILE A 31 -27.34 -16.76 0.15
CA ILE A 31 -28.71 -16.54 -0.26
C ILE A 31 -28.84 -15.77 -1.59
N TRP A 32 -27.88 -14.86 -1.88
CA TRP A 32 -27.90 -14.02 -3.08
C TRP A 32 -27.81 -14.80 -4.40
N GLN A 33 -27.39 -16.06 -4.36
CA GLN A 33 -27.40 -16.92 -5.55
C GLN A 33 -28.81 -17.22 -6.07
N LYS A 34 -29.82 -17.16 -5.19
CA LYS A 34 -31.21 -17.60 -5.49
C LYS A 34 -32.18 -16.39 -5.52
N THR A 35 -31.73 -15.19 -5.20
CA THR A 35 -32.57 -13.99 -5.15
C THR A 35 -32.51 -13.25 -6.48
N ASP A 36 -33.59 -12.53 -6.82
CA ASP A 36 -33.53 -11.52 -7.88
C ASP A 36 -32.74 -10.29 -7.45
N ASP A 37 -32.53 -9.35 -8.36
CA ASP A 37 -31.71 -8.17 -8.12
C ASP A 37 -32.30 -7.28 -7.01
N MET A 38 -33.62 -7.09 -6.99
CA MET A 38 -34.29 -6.28 -5.97
C MET A 38 -34.23 -6.93 -4.59
N GLU A 39 -34.41 -8.23 -4.52
CA GLU A 39 -34.26 -8.99 -3.27
C GLU A 39 -32.82 -8.94 -2.75
N LEU A 40 -31.83 -9.02 -3.64
CA LEU A 40 -30.42 -8.85 -3.28
C LEU A 40 -30.20 -7.46 -2.68
N LEU A 41 -30.63 -6.40 -3.36
CA LEU A 41 -30.46 -5.01 -2.88
C LEU A 41 -31.14 -4.79 -1.52
N ARG A 42 -32.32 -5.35 -1.30
CA ARG A 42 -33.03 -5.27 -0.01
C ARG A 42 -32.34 -6.07 1.08
N SER A 43 -31.95 -7.32 0.81
CA SER A 43 -31.28 -8.18 1.78
C SER A 43 -29.89 -7.68 2.14
N ALA A 44 -29.22 -6.97 1.23
CA ALA A 44 -27.96 -6.27 1.47
C ALA A 44 -28.12 -4.96 2.26
N GLY A 45 -29.38 -4.53 2.56
CA GLY A 45 -29.66 -3.28 3.25
C GLY A 45 -29.45 -2.03 2.39
N LEU A 46 -29.42 -2.17 1.05
CA LEU A 46 -29.17 -1.07 0.12
C LEU A 46 -30.43 -0.29 -0.27
N PHE A 47 -31.59 -0.89 -0.02
CA PHE A 47 -32.88 -0.26 -0.21
C PHE A 47 -33.58 -0.11 1.14
N GLY A 48 -33.95 1.10 1.50
CA GLY A 48 -34.48 1.39 2.82
C GLY A 48 -35.63 2.41 2.82
N THR A 49 -36.12 2.69 4.01
CA THR A 49 -37.18 3.68 4.27
C THR A 49 -36.61 4.78 5.14
N ASN A 50 -36.83 6.04 4.76
CA ASN A 50 -36.66 7.16 5.68
C ASN A 50 -37.88 7.23 6.59
N HIS A 51 -37.69 6.91 7.86
CA HIS A 51 -38.80 6.83 8.83
C HIS A 51 -39.43 8.18 9.17
N GLU A 52 -38.72 9.30 8.94
CA GLU A 52 -39.26 10.65 9.16
C GLU A 52 -40.19 11.07 8.04
N THR A 53 -39.86 10.75 6.80
CA THR A 53 -40.59 11.20 5.62
C THR A 53 -41.48 10.12 4.99
N GLY A 54 -41.34 8.86 5.42
CA GLY A 54 -42.01 7.69 4.85
C GLY A 54 -41.51 7.31 3.41
N LYS A 55 -40.52 8.03 2.87
CA LYS A 55 -40.02 7.77 1.51
C LYS A 55 -39.14 6.54 1.49
N HIS A 56 -39.32 5.72 0.46
CA HIS A 56 -38.48 4.55 0.17
C HIS A 56 -37.48 4.89 -0.93
N GLY A 57 -36.33 4.22 -0.94
CA GLY A 57 -35.34 4.41 -1.99
C GLY A 57 -33.98 3.78 -1.65
N LEU A 58 -33.06 3.92 -2.58
CA LEU A 58 -31.68 3.55 -2.40
C LEU A 58 -31.00 4.46 -1.38
N ASN A 59 -30.13 3.93 -0.56
CA ASN A 59 -29.37 4.69 0.43
C ASN A 59 -27.96 5.02 -0.07
N LEU A 60 -27.18 5.78 0.74
CA LEU A 60 -25.79 6.14 0.39
C LEU A 60 -24.92 4.92 0.14
N ALA A 61 -25.09 3.85 0.92
CA ALA A 61 -24.31 2.63 0.74
C ALA A 61 -24.59 1.98 -0.64
N ALA A 62 -25.82 2.02 -1.13
CA ALA A 62 -26.17 1.53 -2.47
C ALA A 62 -25.42 2.31 -3.56
N VAL A 63 -25.44 3.65 -3.46
CA VAL A 63 -24.77 4.53 -4.40
C VAL A 63 -23.24 4.29 -4.37
N LEU A 64 -22.66 4.24 -3.19
CA LEU A 64 -21.21 4.03 -3.06
C LEU A 64 -20.77 2.64 -3.49
N LEU A 65 -21.56 1.59 -3.22
CA LEU A 65 -21.20 0.21 -3.56
C LEU A 65 -21.42 -0.13 -5.03
N LEU A 66 -22.48 0.40 -5.64
CA LEU A 66 -22.97 -0.03 -6.96
C LEU A 66 -23.32 1.12 -7.90
N GLY A 67 -23.19 2.37 -7.49
CA GLY A 67 -23.52 3.52 -8.34
C GLY A 67 -22.61 3.63 -9.57
N ARG A 68 -23.14 4.21 -10.63
CA ARG A 68 -22.32 4.70 -11.74
C ARG A 68 -21.55 5.94 -11.28
N ASP A 69 -20.42 6.24 -11.92
CA ASP A 69 -19.52 7.33 -11.51
C ASP A 69 -20.20 8.70 -11.50
N ASP A 70 -21.10 8.96 -12.44
CA ASP A 70 -21.90 10.19 -12.50
C ASP A 70 -22.84 10.32 -11.30
N VAL A 71 -23.47 9.24 -10.88
CA VAL A 71 -24.37 9.19 -9.72
C VAL A 71 -23.60 9.33 -8.41
N ILE A 72 -22.44 8.67 -8.31
CA ILE A 72 -21.54 8.81 -7.14
C ILE A 72 -21.10 10.26 -7.01
N LYS A 73 -20.70 10.89 -8.12
CA LYS A 73 -20.23 12.28 -8.13
C LYS A 73 -21.33 13.28 -7.76
N ASP A 74 -22.57 12.99 -8.12
CA ASP A 74 -23.72 13.83 -7.73
C ASP A 74 -23.99 13.75 -6.23
N VAL A 75 -23.94 12.55 -5.64
CA VAL A 75 -24.27 12.29 -4.24
C VAL A 75 -23.09 12.56 -3.29
N ALA A 76 -21.89 12.25 -3.71
CA ALA A 76 -20.67 12.36 -2.92
C ALA A 76 -19.54 13.02 -3.74
N PRO A 77 -19.64 14.32 -4.07
CA PRO A 77 -18.74 15.00 -5.00
C PRO A 77 -17.28 15.05 -4.55
N ALA A 78 -17.02 14.89 -3.25
CA ALA A 78 -15.66 14.84 -2.68
C ALA A 78 -15.12 13.41 -2.49
N TYR A 79 -15.87 12.41 -2.97
CA TYR A 79 -15.43 11.03 -2.84
C TYR A 79 -14.30 10.74 -3.86
N GLU A 80 -13.12 10.52 -3.33
CA GLU A 80 -11.95 10.03 -4.08
C GLU A 80 -10.97 9.32 -3.14
N THR A 81 -10.17 8.42 -3.68
CA THR A 81 -9.03 7.81 -3.01
C THR A 81 -7.79 8.01 -3.86
N ASP A 82 -6.77 8.65 -3.32
CA ASP A 82 -5.48 8.87 -3.95
C ASP A 82 -4.56 7.67 -3.66
N ALA A 83 -4.23 6.88 -4.67
CA ALA A 83 -3.18 5.89 -4.62
C ALA A 83 -1.86 6.50 -5.12
N LEU A 84 -0.85 6.54 -4.27
CA LEU A 84 0.40 7.27 -4.50
C LEU A 84 1.62 6.37 -4.31
N LEU A 85 2.54 6.38 -5.27
CA LEU A 85 3.89 5.86 -5.11
C LEU A 85 4.85 7.03 -4.85
N ARG A 86 5.62 6.98 -3.76
CA ARG A 86 6.62 7.99 -3.36
C ARG A 86 7.92 7.33 -2.95
N ARG A 87 8.73 6.92 -3.91
CA ARG A 87 10.02 6.26 -3.65
C ARG A 87 11.21 7.14 -4.01
N ILE A 88 11.15 7.79 -5.16
CA ILE A 88 12.19 8.67 -5.68
C ILE A 88 11.77 10.11 -5.42
N ASN A 89 10.54 10.45 -5.75
CA ASN A 89 9.99 11.79 -5.57
C ASN A 89 9.09 11.83 -4.33
N ILE A 90 9.68 12.26 -3.20
CA ILE A 90 8.98 12.34 -1.90
C ILE A 90 8.03 13.54 -1.86
N ASP A 91 8.36 14.65 -2.54
CA ASP A 91 7.57 15.89 -2.51
C ASP A 91 6.29 15.79 -3.36
N ARG A 92 6.33 14.93 -4.40
CA ARG A 92 5.20 14.68 -5.28
C ARG A 92 4.83 13.20 -5.25
N TYR A 93 5.06 12.52 -6.36
CA TYR A 93 4.84 11.09 -6.55
C TYR A 93 5.61 10.59 -7.77
N ASP A 94 5.95 9.32 -7.79
CA ASP A 94 6.53 8.64 -8.95
C ASP A 94 5.42 8.04 -9.84
N ASP A 95 4.31 7.62 -9.19
CA ASP A 95 3.09 7.14 -9.84
C ASP A 95 1.87 7.53 -9.00
N ARG A 96 0.72 7.75 -9.66
CA ARG A 96 -0.52 8.17 -9.03
C ARG A 96 -1.73 7.63 -9.77
N GLU A 97 -2.69 7.15 -9.01
CA GLU A 97 -4.01 6.79 -9.51
C GLU A 97 -5.09 7.40 -8.60
N ILE A 98 -6.03 8.14 -9.21
CA ILE A 98 -7.17 8.70 -8.50
C ILE A 98 -8.36 7.77 -8.72
N VAL A 99 -8.79 7.11 -7.65
CA VAL A 99 -9.89 6.17 -7.68
C VAL A 99 -11.16 6.85 -7.14
N CYS A 100 -12.15 7.01 -8.01
CA CYS A 100 -13.43 7.70 -7.73
C CYS A 100 -14.64 6.95 -8.30
N THR A 101 -14.55 5.64 -8.47
CA THR A 101 -15.62 4.75 -8.90
C THR A 101 -16.29 4.06 -7.70
N ASN A 102 -17.27 3.18 -7.93
CA ASN A 102 -17.94 2.43 -6.86
C ASN A 102 -16.94 1.61 -6.02
N LEU A 103 -17.31 1.32 -4.76
CA LEU A 103 -16.40 0.70 -3.79
C LEU A 103 -15.95 -0.71 -4.18
N VAL A 104 -16.72 -1.45 -4.97
CA VAL A 104 -16.36 -2.80 -5.44
C VAL A 104 -15.21 -2.69 -6.43
N GLU A 105 -15.35 -1.86 -7.46
CA GLU A 105 -14.29 -1.62 -8.45
C GLU A 105 -13.12 -0.84 -7.85
N SER A 106 -13.37 0.09 -6.91
CA SER A 106 -12.29 0.80 -6.18
C SER A 106 -11.39 -0.16 -5.41
N TYR A 107 -11.95 -1.22 -4.84
CA TYR A 107 -11.16 -2.26 -4.17
C TYR A 107 -10.19 -2.93 -5.15
N ASP A 108 -10.68 -3.35 -6.31
CA ASP A 108 -9.86 -4.02 -7.31
C ASP A 108 -8.75 -3.10 -7.84
N LEU A 109 -9.04 -1.84 -8.18
CA LEU A 109 -8.06 -0.86 -8.64
C LEU A 109 -6.96 -0.60 -7.60
N LEU A 110 -7.33 -0.43 -6.32
CA LEU A 110 -6.34 -0.23 -5.25
C LEU A 110 -5.48 -1.48 -5.02
N MET A 111 -6.05 -2.68 -5.14
CA MET A 111 -5.29 -3.93 -5.06
C MET A 111 -4.36 -4.12 -6.27
N GLU A 112 -4.77 -3.73 -7.47
CA GLU A 112 -3.92 -3.72 -8.66
C GLU A 112 -2.75 -2.73 -8.51
N PHE A 113 -3.01 -1.53 -7.97
CA PHE A 113 -1.96 -0.56 -7.65
C PHE A 113 -0.95 -1.13 -6.65
N ALA A 114 -1.43 -1.79 -5.59
CA ALA A 114 -0.56 -2.49 -4.64
C ALA A 114 0.26 -3.60 -5.31
N GLN A 115 -0.36 -4.38 -6.19
CA GLN A 115 0.31 -5.47 -6.91
C GLN A 115 1.40 -4.96 -7.85
N LYS A 116 1.16 -3.83 -8.51
CA LYS A 116 2.11 -3.18 -9.42
C LYS A 116 3.38 -2.71 -8.69
N HIS A 117 3.25 -2.24 -7.45
CA HIS A 117 4.32 -1.51 -6.77
C HIS A 117 4.93 -2.23 -5.56
N LEU A 118 4.31 -3.27 -5.03
CA LEU A 118 4.79 -3.99 -3.86
C LEU A 118 5.24 -5.41 -4.23
N PRO A 119 6.39 -5.88 -3.71
CA PRO A 119 6.81 -7.26 -3.86
C PRO A 119 5.86 -8.19 -3.08
N ASP A 120 5.85 -9.46 -3.46
CA ASP A 120 5.14 -10.51 -2.74
C ASP A 120 6.12 -11.63 -2.38
N PRO A 121 6.85 -11.51 -1.26
CA PRO A 121 7.84 -12.47 -0.85
C PRO A 121 7.21 -13.85 -0.64
N PHE A 122 7.99 -14.89 -0.91
CA PHE A 122 7.55 -16.25 -0.71
C PHE A 122 7.36 -16.54 0.78
N TYR A 123 6.16 -16.96 1.16
CA TYR A 123 5.84 -17.34 2.54
C TYR A 123 4.94 -18.56 2.57
N LEU A 124 5.27 -19.52 3.43
CA LEU A 124 4.47 -20.74 3.66
C LEU A 124 3.91 -20.74 5.09
N GLU A 125 2.63 -21.02 5.21
CA GLU A 125 1.98 -21.32 6.49
C GLU A 125 1.20 -22.62 6.33
N ASN A 126 1.48 -23.62 7.19
CA ASN A 126 0.87 -24.94 7.12
C ASN A 126 0.95 -25.59 5.71
N GLU A 127 2.14 -25.53 5.10
CA GLU A 127 2.42 -26.05 3.75
C GLU A 127 1.66 -25.36 2.60
N GLN A 128 0.92 -24.30 2.89
CA GLN A 128 0.22 -23.50 1.89
C GLN A 128 0.92 -22.16 1.67
N ARG A 129 1.06 -21.79 0.39
CA ARG A 129 1.58 -20.46 0.05
C ARG A 129 0.56 -19.39 0.41
N ILE A 130 0.99 -18.40 1.18
CA ILE A 130 0.21 -17.21 1.50
C ILE A 130 0.87 -15.98 0.87
N SER A 131 0.08 -15.18 0.16
CA SER A 131 0.50 -13.87 -0.31
C SER A 131 0.49 -12.88 0.85
N LEU A 132 1.66 -12.58 1.43
CA LEU A 132 1.77 -11.60 2.51
C LEU A 132 1.30 -10.21 2.07
N ARG A 133 1.75 -9.77 0.88
CA ARG A 133 1.22 -8.54 0.25
C ARG A 133 -0.30 -8.57 0.15
N GLY A 134 -0.85 -9.67 -0.37
CA GLY A 134 -2.28 -9.84 -0.53
C GLY A 134 -3.05 -9.71 0.77
N VAL A 135 -2.59 -10.35 1.86
CA VAL A 135 -3.25 -10.24 3.18
C VAL A 135 -3.17 -8.82 3.71
N ILE A 136 -1.99 -8.20 3.74
CA ILE A 136 -1.79 -6.86 4.32
C ILE A 136 -2.57 -5.81 3.51
N CYS A 137 -2.40 -5.78 2.18
CA CYS A 137 -3.06 -4.79 1.34
C CYS A 137 -4.58 -4.95 1.33
N ARG A 138 -5.12 -6.19 1.33
CA ARG A 138 -6.55 -6.44 1.44
C ARG A 138 -7.14 -5.79 2.69
N GLU A 139 -6.51 -5.97 3.83
CA GLU A 139 -6.98 -5.38 5.08
C GLU A 139 -6.88 -3.85 5.08
N MET A 140 -5.78 -3.30 4.58
CA MET A 140 -5.60 -1.84 4.47
C MET A 140 -6.61 -1.21 3.51
N VAL A 141 -6.81 -1.81 2.33
CA VAL A 141 -7.76 -1.33 1.30
C VAL A 141 -9.20 -1.48 1.80
N SER A 142 -9.56 -2.62 2.40
CA SER A 142 -10.90 -2.77 2.97
C SER A 142 -11.17 -1.75 4.07
N ASN A 143 -10.20 -1.49 4.94
CA ASN A 143 -10.34 -0.52 6.03
C ASN A 143 -10.58 0.91 5.49
N ILE A 144 -9.81 1.36 4.51
CA ILE A 144 -9.94 2.71 3.95
C ILE A 144 -11.30 2.91 3.23
N LEU A 145 -11.85 1.84 2.63
CA LEU A 145 -13.14 1.88 1.94
C LEU A 145 -14.34 1.74 2.89
N ILE A 146 -14.20 0.97 3.98
CA ILE A 146 -15.28 0.70 4.93
C ILE A 146 -15.37 1.76 6.02
N HIS A 147 -14.23 2.20 6.58
CA HIS A 147 -14.19 3.03 7.80
C HIS A 147 -14.00 4.53 7.51
N ARG A 148 -14.49 5.00 6.39
CA ARG A 148 -14.34 6.37 5.93
C ARG A 148 -15.57 7.22 6.30
N GLU A 149 -15.34 8.51 6.63
CA GLU A 149 -16.39 9.52 6.68
C GLU A 149 -16.62 10.09 5.27
N PHE A 150 -17.69 9.64 4.61
CA PHE A 150 -18.00 10.00 3.23
C PHE A 150 -18.54 11.42 3.04
N SER A 151 -18.93 12.10 4.12
CA SER A 151 -19.34 13.51 4.08
C SER A 151 -18.16 14.48 4.15
N SER A 152 -16.95 13.98 4.43
CA SER A 152 -15.73 14.78 4.50
C SER A 152 -15.17 15.06 3.11
N SER A 153 -14.67 16.28 2.90
CA SER A 153 -13.90 16.65 1.72
C SER A 153 -12.43 16.20 1.76
N TYR A 154 -11.99 15.60 2.86
CA TYR A 154 -10.62 15.06 2.96
C TYR A 154 -10.49 13.80 2.08
N PRO A 155 -9.60 13.81 1.06
CA PRO A 155 -9.40 12.64 0.21
C PRO A 155 -8.79 11.50 1.02
N ALA A 156 -9.26 10.29 0.78
CA ALA A 156 -8.59 9.12 1.32
C ALA A 156 -7.29 8.88 0.55
N LYS A 157 -6.27 8.30 1.21
CA LYS A 157 -4.96 8.06 0.59
C LYS A 157 -4.49 6.63 0.86
N PHE A 158 -3.97 5.99 -0.20
CA PHE A 158 -3.20 4.77 -0.12
C PHE A 158 -1.80 5.07 -0.65
N VAL A 159 -0.80 5.07 0.20
CA VAL A 159 0.55 5.54 -0.14
C VAL A 159 1.59 4.46 0.07
N ILE A 160 2.44 4.28 -0.93
CA ILE A 160 3.58 3.35 -0.92
C ILE A 160 4.86 4.17 -0.95
N GLU A 161 5.69 4.03 0.08
CA GLU A 161 7.01 4.65 0.20
C GLU A 161 8.11 3.56 0.24
N ASN A 162 9.37 3.96 0.33
CA ASN A 162 10.48 3.00 0.38
C ASN A 162 10.48 2.15 1.66
N ASN A 163 10.12 2.76 2.77
CA ASN A 163 10.22 2.18 4.11
C ASN A 163 8.87 1.94 4.78
N ARG A 164 7.75 2.21 4.09
CA ARG A 164 6.41 1.97 4.64
C ARG A 164 5.33 1.98 3.55
N ILE A 165 4.21 1.38 3.91
CA ILE A 165 2.91 1.61 3.27
C ILE A 165 1.97 2.20 4.30
N TYR A 166 1.09 3.11 3.89
CA TYR A 166 0.08 3.65 4.80
C TYR A 166 -1.20 4.04 4.09
N THR A 167 -2.28 4.06 4.86
CA THR A 167 -3.57 4.60 4.45
C THR A 167 -4.01 5.70 5.40
N GLU A 168 -4.71 6.70 4.85
CA GLU A 168 -5.34 7.78 5.61
C GLU A 168 -6.75 8.01 5.09
N ASN A 169 -7.69 8.20 5.99
CA ASN A 169 -9.06 8.62 5.65
C ASN A 169 -9.67 9.48 6.75
N ALA A 170 -10.59 10.37 6.35
CA ALA A 170 -11.40 11.10 7.30
C ALA A 170 -12.19 10.11 8.17
N ASN A 171 -12.33 10.44 9.44
CA ASN A 171 -12.98 9.61 10.45
C ASN A 171 -13.77 10.47 11.43
N ARG A 172 -14.75 9.87 12.11
CA ARG A 172 -15.36 10.41 13.32
C ARG A 172 -14.86 9.56 14.48
N ALA A 173 -13.79 10.00 15.10
CA ALA A 173 -13.19 9.28 16.21
C ALA A 173 -14.14 9.27 17.43
N SER A 174 -14.32 8.11 18.03
CA SER A 174 -14.97 7.96 19.35
C SER A 174 -13.99 8.18 20.50
N TRP A 175 -12.71 8.03 20.24
CA TRP A 175 -11.58 8.32 21.12
C TRP A 175 -10.35 8.64 20.27
N SER A 176 -9.24 9.05 20.86
CA SER A 176 -7.99 9.34 20.16
C SER A 176 -6.84 8.55 20.76
N GLY A 177 -6.06 7.89 19.92
CA GLY A 177 -4.88 7.15 20.35
C GLY A 177 -4.49 6.02 19.42
N GLU A 178 -3.47 5.27 19.83
CA GLU A 178 -2.96 4.11 19.12
C GLU A 178 -3.82 2.87 19.41
N ILE A 179 -4.23 2.17 18.35
CA ILE A 179 -4.95 0.90 18.41
C ILE A 179 -3.94 -0.23 18.43
N THR A 180 -4.06 -1.10 19.44
CA THR A 180 -3.27 -2.33 19.57
C THR A 180 -4.21 -3.55 19.53
N PRO A 181 -3.70 -4.78 19.35
CA PRO A 181 -4.53 -5.98 19.40
C PRO A 181 -5.29 -6.17 20.73
N GLU A 182 -4.79 -5.58 21.83
CA GLU A 182 -5.34 -5.68 23.18
C GLU A 182 -6.47 -4.69 23.43
N ASN A 183 -6.39 -3.48 22.86
CA ASN A 183 -7.39 -2.43 23.04
C ASN A 183 -8.38 -2.29 21.88
N PHE A 184 -8.21 -3.10 20.83
CA PHE A 184 -9.04 -3.02 19.64
C PHE A 184 -10.44 -3.55 19.86
N GLU A 185 -11.42 -2.67 19.70
CA GLU A 185 -12.86 -3.01 19.66
C GLU A 185 -13.41 -2.76 18.25
N PRO A 186 -13.91 -3.82 17.58
CA PRO A 186 -14.46 -3.68 16.23
C PRO A 186 -15.71 -2.79 16.21
N ASN A 187 -15.63 -1.64 15.58
CA ASN A 187 -16.76 -0.73 15.40
C ASN A 187 -16.79 -0.20 13.97
N PRO A 188 -17.53 -0.84 13.05
CA PRO A 188 -17.57 -0.38 11.66
C PRO A 188 -18.32 0.95 11.56
N LYS A 189 -17.65 1.98 11.02
CA LYS A 189 -18.25 3.31 10.81
C LYS A 189 -19.40 3.27 9.78
N ASN A 190 -19.32 2.36 8.81
CA ASN A 190 -20.34 2.15 7.78
C ASN A 190 -20.81 0.69 7.80
N PRO A 191 -21.73 0.32 8.71
CA PRO A 191 -22.09 -1.09 8.96
C PRO A 191 -22.71 -1.80 7.75
N ILE A 192 -23.43 -1.10 6.89
CA ILE A 192 -24.02 -1.68 5.66
C ILE A 192 -22.90 -2.03 4.66
N ILE A 193 -21.96 -1.09 4.43
CA ILE A 193 -20.80 -1.32 3.57
C ILE A 193 -19.94 -2.46 4.12
N ALA A 194 -19.66 -2.45 5.41
CA ALA A 194 -18.89 -3.50 6.09
C ALA A 194 -19.57 -4.88 5.95
N SER A 195 -20.89 -4.94 6.10
CA SER A 195 -21.65 -6.18 5.91
C SER A 195 -21.60 -6.67 4.48
N PHE A 196 -21.72 -5.76 3.51
CA PHE A 196 -21.64 -6.09 2.08
C PHE A 196 -20.27 -6.67 1.72
N PHE A 197 -19.18 -5.99 2.13
CA PHE A 197 -17.81 -6.45 1.89
C PHE A 197 -17.53 -7.82 2.51
N ARG A 198 -18.06 -8.10 3.72
CA ARG A 198 -17.96 -9.44 4.33
C ARG A 198 -18.70 -10.51 3.52
N ASN A 199 -19.91 -10.20 3.07
CA ASN A 199 -20.69 -11.15 2.28
C ASN A 199 -19.98 -11.55 0.99
N ILE A 200 -19.31 -10.62 0.33
CA ILE A 200 -18.57 -10.89 -0.91
C ILE A 200 -17.10 -11.31 -0.67
N GLY A 201 -16.67 -11.44 0.59
CA GLY A 201 -15.33 -11.94 0.95
C GLY A 201 -14.20 -10.94 0.79
N LEU A 202 -14.50 -9.63 0.64
CA LEU A 202 -13.48 -8.58 0.56
C LEU A 202 -13.02 -8.08 1.94
N ALA A 203 -13.78 -8.35 2.98
CA ALA A 203 -13.41 -8.08 4.36
C ALA A 203 -13.63 -9.33 5.22
N ASP A 204 -12.79 -9.50 6.21
CA ASP A 204 -12.91 -10.60 7.16
C ASP A 204 -13.99 -10.33 8.22
N LYS A 205 -14.24 -11.30 9.10
CA LYS A 205 -15.11 -11.13 10.26
C LYS A 205 -14.57 -10.02 11.17
N LEU A 206 -15.47 -9.27 11.80
CA LEU A 206 -15.16 -8.15 12.68
C LEU A 206 -13.97 -8.43 13.61
N GLY A 207 -12.92 -7.61 13.50
CA GLY A 207 -11.76 -7.63 14.36
C GLY A 207 -10.60 -8.53 13.94
N SER A 208 -10.75 -9.35 12.90
CA SER A 208 -9.62 -10.16 12.40
C SER A 208 -8.62 -9.36 11.59
N GLY A 209 -9.05 -8.30 10.89
CA GLY A 209 -8.21 -7.51 10.00
C GLY A 209 -6.99 -6.88 10.67
N VAL A 210 -7.21 -6.15 11.77
CA VAL A 210 -6.11 -5.56 12.57
C VAL A 210 -5.16 -6.66 13.05
N ARG A 211 -5.70 -7.76 13.59
CA ARG A 211 -4.90 -8.90 14.06
C ARG A 211 -4.12 -9.57 12.94
N ASN A 212 -4.68 -9.67 11.74
CA ASN A 212 -4.00 -10.22 10.58
C ASN A 212 -2.81 -9.34 10.16
N ILE A 213 -2.97 -8.02 10.15
CA ILE A 213 -1.85 -7.12 9.85
C ILE A 213 -0.74 -7.29 10.91
N PHE A 214 -1.06 -7.29 12.21
CA PHE A 214 -0.06 -7.55 13.27
C PHE A 214 0.62 -8.91 13.14
N LYS A 215 -0.13 -9.95 12.75
CA LYS A 215 0.41 -11.30 12.58
C LYS A 215 1.38 -11.39 11.41
N TYR A 216 1.02 -10.83 10.25
CA TYR A 216 1.74 -11.06 9.00
C TYR A 216 2.75 -9.97 8.64
N ALA A 217 2.61 -8.73 9.17
CA ALA A 217 3.52 -7.64 8.85
C ALA A 217 4.99 -7.97 9.16
N LYS A 218 5.26 -8.63 10.30
CA LYS A 218 6.62 -9.05 10.69
C LYS A 218 7.31 -9.96 9.67
N TYR A 219 6.53 -10.74 8.91
CA TYR A 219 7.06 -11.61 7.85
C TYR A 219 7.16 -10.88 6.51
N TYR A 220 6.50 -9.71 6.40
CA TYR A 220 6.57 -8.84 5.23
C TYR A 220 7.59 -7.75 5.47
N GLN A 221 8.84 -7.95 5.02
CA GLN A 221 9.96 -7.01 5.17
C GLN A 221 10.21 -6.54 6.63
N GLY A 222 9.96 -7.41 7.63
CA GLY A 222 10.09 -7.04 9.03
C GLY A 222 9.13 -5.94 9.47
N GLY A 223 7.94 -5.89 8.89
CA GLY A 223 7.01 -4.79 9.06
C GLY A 223 6.48 -4.60 10.47
N HIS A 224 6.41 -3.34 10.89
CA HIS A 224 5.82 -2.90 12.16
C HIS A 224 4.53 -2.14 11.87
N PRO A 225 3.36 -2.71 12.21
CA PRO A 225 2.07 -2.06 11.96
C PRO A 225 1.73 -1.07 13.06
N HIS A 226 1.18 0.08 12.67
CA HIS A 226 0.63 1.10 13.54
C HIS A 226 -0.76 1.50 13.06
N PHE A 227 -1.68 1.63 14.01
CA PHE A 227 -3.03 2.11 13.77
C PHE A 227 -3.29 3.28 14.70
N PHE A 228 -3.72 4.39 14.16
CA PHE A 228 -3.96 5.59 14.95
C PHE A 228 -5.34 6.16 14.66
N GLU A 229 -6.18 6.25 15.69
CA GLU A 229 -7.52 6.81 15.59
C GLU A 229 -7.54 8.26 16.04
N GLN A 230 -7.95 9.13 15.11
CA GLN A 230 -8.25 10.54 15.30
C GLN A 230 -9.28 10.97 14.23
N ASP A 231 -9.47 12.28 14.02
CA ASP A 231 -10.25 12.81 12.90
C ASP A 231 -9.74 12.36 11.53
N ILE A 232 -8.47 12.00 11.46
CA ILE A 232 -7.85 11.22 10.37
C ILE A 232 -7.45 9.88 10.94
N PHE A 233 -8.09 8.82 10.47
CA PHE A 233 -7.68 7.45 10.77
C PHE A 233 -6.50 7.08 9.89
N ARG A 234 -5.43 6.60 10.53
CA ARG A 234 -4.21 6.19 9.83
C ARG A 234 -3.84 4.75 10.16
N THR A 235 -3.58 3.98 9.12
CA THR A 235 -2.95 2.67 9.23
C THR A 235 -1.62 2.72 8.51
N SER A 236 -0.53 2.32 9.15
CA SER A 236 0.77 2.19 8.49
C SER A 236 1.42 0.84 8.81
N VAL A 237 2.22 0.35 7.88
CA VAL A 237 3.16 -0.75 8.11
C VAL A 237 4.53 -0.22 7.72
N GLU A 238 5.37 -0.01 8.71
CA GLU A 238 6.74 0.45 8.53
C GLU A 238 7.65 -0.75 8.33
N PHE A 239 8.54 -0.69 7.33
CA PHE A 239 9.47 -1.77 7.00
C PHE A 239 10.82 -1.53 7.65
N GLU A 240 11.46 -2.60 8.10
CA GLU A 240 12.87 -2.52 8.46
C GLU A 240 13.67 -2.15 7.21
N SER A 241 14.54 -1.15 7.32
CA SER A 241 15.46 -0.78 6.24
C SER A 241 16.27 -2.02 5.82
N GLU A 242 16.30 -2.34 4.54
CA GLU A 242 17.12 -3.47 4.01
C GLU A 242 18.58 -3.39 4.46
N THR A 243 19.05 -2.23 4.89
CA THR A 243 20.39 -1.98 5.42
C THR A 243 20.74 -2.80 6.67
N ILE A 244 19.73 -3.33 7.42
CA ILE A 244 19.98 -4.07 8.67
C ILE A 244 19.86 -5.60 8.50
N LYS A 245 19.10 -6.09 7.52
CA LYS A 245 18.88 -7.53 7.32
C LYS A 245 19.99 -8.24 6.54
N VAL A 246 20.85 -7.53 5.84
CA VAL A 246 22.08 -8.11 5.26
C VAL A 246 23.06 -8.51 6.36
N ALA A 247 22.98 -7.95 7.57
CA ALA A 247 23.91 -8.26 8.65
C ALA A 247 23.60 -9.53 9.46
N ASP A 248 22.34 -9.96 9.63
CA ASP A 248 22.02 -11.05 10.57
C ASP A 248 21.54 -12.38 9.97
N ALA A 249 20.95 -12.40 8.79
CA ALA A 249 20.46 -13.65 8.18
C ALA A 249 21.36 -14.19 7.06
N THR A 250 22.29 -13.40 6.55
CA THR A 250 23.17 -13.77 5.41
C THR A 250 24.60 -14.09 5.84
N ILE A 251 24.91 -14.02 7.14
CA ILE A 251 26.26 -14.32 7.65
C ILE A 251 26.66 -15.79 7.42
N ASN A 252 25.74 -16.69 7.11
CA ASN A 252 26.10 -18.11 6.91
C ASN A 252 25.78 -18.74 5.55
N ALA A 253 25.14 -18.04 4.58
CA ALA A 253 24.82 -18.72 3.31
C ALA A 253 24.98 -17.92 2.01
N THR A 254 25.22 -16.59 2.02
CA THR A 254 25.16 -15.81 0.75
C THR A 254 26.26 -14.74 0.61
N ILE A 255 27.28 -14.73 1.48
CA ILE A 255 28.46 -13.87 1.31
C ILE A 255 29.31 -14.29 0.10
N SER A 256 29.11 -15.51 -0.46
CA SER A 256 29.92 -16.01 -1.56
C SER A 256 29.50 -15.55 -2.96
N ASP A 257 28.23 -15.22 -3.23
CA ASP A 257 27.79 -15.06 -4.63
C ASP A 257 27.47 -13.62 -5.07
N ALA A 258 26.95 -12.74 -4.19
CA ALA A 258 26.68 -11.36 -4.56
C ALA A 258 27.91 -10.45 -4.47
N ASP A 259 28.73 -10.58 -3.43
CA ASP A 259 30.02 -9.89 -3.33
C ASP A 259 31.06 -10.43 -4.33
N ALA A 260 31.01 -11.71 -4.66
CA ALA A 260 31.83 -12.28 -5.73
C ALA A 260 31.41 -11.75 -7.12
N THR A 261 30.13 -11.49 -7.36
CA THR A 261 29.65 -10.94 -8.64
C THR A 261 29.94 -9.45 -8.78
N ILE A 262 29.87 -8.67 -7.69
CA ILE A 262 30.23 -7.24 -7.67
C ILE A 262 31.76 -7.10 -7.73
N ASN A 263 32.52 -7.90 -6.99
CA ASN A 263 33.99 -7.89 -7.04
C ASN A 263 34.55 -8.41 -8.38
N ALA A 264 33.87 -9.33 -9.07
CA ALA A 264 34.23 -9.75 -10.43
C ALA A 264 33.99 -8.67 -11.50
N THR A 265 33.26 -7.58 -11.17
CA THR A 265 32.91 -6.47 -12.08
C THR A 265 33.70 -5.19 -11.79
N ILE A 266 34.46 -5.13 -10.70
CA ILE A 266 35.31 -3.99 -10.30
C ILE A 266 36.74 -4.31 -10.68
N SER A 267 37.34 -3.45 -11.50
CA SER A 267 38.75 -3.64 -11.89
C SER A 267 39.69 -3.37 -10.70
N GLU A 268 40.91 -3.94 -10.73
CA GLU A 268 41.92 -3.72 -9.70
C GLU A 268 42.24 -2.21 -9.51
N GLU A 269 42.20 -1.44 -10.59
CA GLU A 269 42.42 0.01 -10.57
C GLU A 269 41.24 0.72 -9.91
N ASP A 270 39.99 0.23 -10.06
CA ASP A 270 38.83 0.80 -9.38
C ASP A 270 38.87 0.46 -7.87
N LEU A 271 39.36 -0.73 -7.48
CA LEU A 271 39.60 -1.09 -6.08
C LEU A 271 40.64 -0.20 -5.41
N GLN A 272 41.73 0.12 -6.12
CA GLN A 272 42.74 1.06 -5.61
C GLN A 272 42.12 2.47 -5.42
N MET A 273 41.31 2.90 -6.37
CA MET A 273 40.59 4.18 -6.26
C MET A 273 39.64 4.21 -5.06
N LEU A 274 38.90 3.14 -4.81
CA LEU A 274 38.00 3.02 -3.67
C LEU A 274 38.74 3.02 -2.33
N ARG A 275 39.91 2.37 -2.23
CA ARG A 275 40.77 2.43 -1.03
C ARG A 275 41.24 3.85 -0.73
N LEU A 276 41.61 4.61 -1.76
CA LEU A 276 42.01 6.01 -1.59
C LEU A 276 40.84 6.89 -1.12
N ILE A 277 39.65 6.67 -1.66
CA ILE A 277 38.43 7.34 -1.24
C ILE A 277 38.08 6.98 0.21
N GLN A 278 38.27 5.74 0.61
CA GLN A 278 38.03 5.28 1.99
C GLN A 278 38.98 5.95 2.98
N ALA A 279 40.26 6.07 2.61
CA ALA A 279 41.26 6.71 3.44
C ALA A 279 41.07 8.26 3.54
N LYS A 280 40.58 8.88 2.46
CA LYS A 280 40.35 10.32 2.39
C LYS A 280 39.03 10.60 1.65
N PRO A 281 37.87 10.66 2.35
CA PRO A 281 36.57 10.85 1.72
C PRO A 281 36.38 12.15 0.94
N ASP A 282 37.13 13.19 1.23
CA ASP A 282 37.12 14.48 0.54
C ASP A 282 38.15 14.59 -0.60
N ILE A 283 38.80 13.48 -0.97
CA ILE A 283 39.83 13.42 -2.02
C ILE A 283 39.28 13.97 -3.35
N THR A 284 40.10 14.81 -3.99
CA THR A 284 39.75 15.47 -5.26
C THR A 284 40.14 14.60 -6.46
N TYR A 285 39.55 14.91 -7.63
CA TYR A 285 39.94 14.23 -8.89
C TYR A 285 41.40 14.45 -9.27
N THR A 286 42.01 15.57 -8.85
CA THR A 286 43.40 15.87 -9.10
C THR A 286 44.31 15.01 -8.22
N GLU A 287 44.01 14.89 -6.93
CA GLU A 287 44.74 14.03 -6.01
C GLU A 287 44.64 12.55 -6.40
N LEU A 288 43.44 12.08 -6.81
CA LEU A 288 43.27 10.73 -7.33
C LEU A 288 44.08 10.50 -8.63
N SER A 289 44.14 11.50 -9.50
CA SER A 289 44.91 11.46 -10.75
C SER A 289 46.41 11.30 -10.46
N GLU A 290 46.94 12.03 -9.50
CA GLU A 290 48.34 11.99 -9.08
C GLU A 290 48.69 10.68 -8.39
N GLN A 291 47.84 10.20 -7.45
CA GLN A 291 48.15 9.02 -6.67
C GLN A 291 48.02 7.70 -7.49
N LEU A 292 47.10 7.69 -8.46
CA LEU A 292 46.89 6.52 -9.34
C LEU A 292 47.68 6.60 -10.63
N ASN A 293 48.44 7.68 -10.87
CA ASN A 293 49.14 7.96 -12.12
C ASN A 293 48.22 7.82 -13.36
N LEU A 294 46.98 8.32 -13.25
CA LEU A 294 45.97 8.27 -14.28
C LEU A 294 45.64 9.67 -14.76
N HIS A 295 45.27 9.84 -16.04
CA HIS A 295 44.81 11.12 -16.52
C HIS A 295 43.47 11.52 -15.88
N ARG A 296 43.31 12.81 -15.48
CA ARG A 296 42.13 13.32 -14.77
C ARG A 296 40.79 12.98 -15.45
N ALA A 297 40.77 12.96 -16.79
CA ALA A 297 39.57 12.55 -17.53
C ALA A 297 39.22 11.07 -17.31
N THR A 298 40.23 10.21 -17.16
CA THR A 298 40.03 8.77 -16.85
C THR A 298 39.49 8.60 -15.45
N VAL A 299 40.01 9.32 -14.47
CA VAL A 299 39.50 9.36 -13.09
C VAL A 299 38.04 9.80 -13.07
N ALA A 300 37.71 10.89 -13.74
CA ALA A 300 36.33 11.41 -13.80
C ALA A 300 35.37 10.39 -14.41
N ARG A 301 35.75 9.71 -15.51
CA ARG A 301 34.94 8.66 -16.15
C ARG A 301 34.73 7.45 -15.23
N ARG A 302 35.78 6.99 -14.50
CA ARG A 302 35.69 5.88 -13.56
C ARG A 302 34.82 6.22 -12.35
N ILE A 303 35.00 7.38 -11.75
CA ILE A 303 34.14 7.88 -10.65
C ILE A 303 32.67 7.95 -11.09
N LYS A 304 32.41 8.42 -12.31
CA LYS A 304 31.05 8.43 -12.87
C LYS A 304 30.48 7.03 -13.00
N SER A 305 31.25 6.08 -13.55
CA SER A 305 30.84 4.68 -13.67
C SER A 305 30.58 4.02 -12.31
N LEU A 306 31.44 4.27 -11.32
CA LEU A 306 31.25 3.74 -9.95
C LEU A 306 30.01 4.37 -9.28
N ALA A 307 29.72 5.63 -9.54
CA ALA A 307 28.52 6.28 -9.04
C ALA A 307 27.25 5.75 -9.74
N GLU A 308 27.27 5.53 -11.06
CA GLU A 308 26.16 4.91 -11.83
C GLU A 308 25.88 3.48 -11.35
N LYS A 309 26.92 2.73 -11.01
CA LYS A 309 26.82 1.38 -10.40
C LYS A 309 26.46 1.41 -8.92
N ARG A 310 26.22 2.59 -8.32
CA ARG A 310 25.93 2.81 -6.91
C ARG A 310 26.99 2.32 -5.92
N VAL A 311 28.20 2.08 -6.40
CA VAL A 311 29.36 1.69 -5.58
C VAL A 311 29.80 2.84 -4.67
N ILE A 312 29.72 4.08 -5.17
CA ILE A 312 30.00 5.30 -4.43
C ILE A 312 28.86 6.31 -4.59
N SER A 313 28.70 7.18 -3.60
CA SER A 313 27.79 8.33 -3.63
C SER A 313 28.49 9.57 -3.09
N ARG A 314 28.00 10.76 -3.44
CA ARG A 314 28.55 12.02 -2.94
C ARG A 314 27.64 12.60 -1.87
N ILE A 315 28.20 12.97 -0.74
CA ILE A 315 27.51 13.63 0.36
C ILE A 315 27.94 15.10 0.40
N GLY A 316 26.98 16.03 0.41
CA GLY A 316 27.23 17.47 0.49
C GLY A 316 27.36 18.17 -0.87
N ALA A 317 27.80 19.44 -0.85
CA ALA A 317 27.87 20.31 -2.02
C ALA A 317 28.96 19.89 -3.01
N ARG A 318 28.79 20.24 -4.32
CA ARG A 318 29.69 19.83 -5.41
C ARG A 318 31.18 20.24 -5.20
N LYS A 319 31.44 21.29 -4.44
CA LYS A 319 32.83 21.79 -4.18
C LYS A 319 33.39 21.34 -2.82
N THR A 320 32.54 21.06 -1.83
CA THR A 320 32.95 20.80 -0.42
C THR A 320 32.41 19.47 0.11
N GLY A 321 31.78 18.64 -0.74
CA GLY A 321 31.23 17.36 -0.34
C GLY A 321 32.25 16.23 -0.35
N ALA A 322 31.96 15.16 0.42
CA ALA A 322 32.79 13.96 0.54
C ALA A 322 32.18 12.79 -0.27
N TRP A 323 33.00 11.82 -0.61
CA TRP A 323 32.58 10.55 -1.20
C TRP A 323 32.20 9.55 -0.11
N LYS A 324 31.12 8.85 -0.31
CA LYS A 324 30.71 7.71 0.53
C LYS A 324 30.78 6.43 -0.32
N ILE A 325 31.44 5.42 0.23
CA ILE A 325 31.47 4.08 -0.35
C ILE A 325 30.24 3.33 0.15
N ASN A 326 29.48 2.73 -0.77
CA ASN A 326 28.21 2.05 -0.47
C ASN A 326 28.34 0.52 -0.49
N ILE A 327 29.56 -0.01 -0.67
CA ILE A 327 29.89 -1.44 -0.65
C ILE A 327 30.97 -1.72 0.41
N SER A 328 31.10 -2.96 0.85
CA SER A 328 32.24 -3.40 1.68
C SER A 328 33.44 -3.67 0.78
N LEU A 329 34.59 -3.10 1.10
CA LEU A 329 35.87 -3.30 0.38
C LEU A 329 36.69 -4.40 1.03
#